data_6fbb17e86350a899c11c557f7685b099
#
_entry.id   6fbb17e86350a899c11c557f7685b099
#
_cell.length_a   1.000
_cell.length_b   1.000
_cell.length_c   1.000
_cell.angle_alpha   90.00
_cell.angle_beta   90.00
_cell.angle_gamma   90.00
#
_symmetry.space_group_name_H-M   'P 1'
#
loop_
_entity.id
_entity.type
_entity.pdbx_description
1 polymer ?
#
loop_
_entity_poly.entity_id
_entity_poly.type
_entity_poly.pdbx_seq_one_letter_code
_entity_poly.pdbx_strand_id
1 'polypeptide(L)'
;MATPYDHIPDRRAIIRRRALEEALAKLVEGLPTGNEPPRPQVLGLLREVLTRGRTEIRRRFEAPNLLRNDGPAVLAATCFLMDQLVRVIFDFADTRVYPAANPSAAERLGLMATGGFGRGELAPLSDLDLLFLRPYKQTPRGEQIVEYVLYLLWDLGLKVGHATRTVEESLRYAERDHTVRTALLEARYLWGDRALCDELRKSFAQRFGNGDGRDFVEAKLNERDQRHLRMGDSRYVVEPNVKEGKGGLRDLHTLFWIAKYLYRVTKPGELVAKGVLTHGEARHFERAYLATRELP
;
A
#
# COMPACT_ATOMS: atom_id res chain seq x y z
N MET A 1 2.24 4.07 -19.43
CA MET A 1 1.46 3.06 -18.69
C MET A 1 0.38 3.79 -17.91
N ALA A 2 -0.88 3.35 -18.02
CA ALA A 2 -1.98 3.88 -17.21
C ALA A 2 -1.68 3.64 -15.72
N THR A 3 -1.89 4.66 -14.89
CA THR A 3 -1.75 4.52 -13.45
C THR A 3 -3.04 3.96 -12.85
N PRO A 4 -3.01 3.26 -11.71
CA PRO A 4 -4.23 2.77 -11.06
C PRO A 4 -5.22 3.88 -10.70
N TYR A 5 -4.82 5.14 -10.85
CA TYR A 5 -5.58 6.33 -10.47
C TYR A 5 -6.09 7.17 -11.64
N ASP A 6 -5.96 6.71 -12.89
CA ASP A 6 -6.33 7.49 -14.08
C ASP A 6 -7.84 7.78 -14.17
N HIS A 7 -8.64 6.98 -13.45
CA HIS A 7 -10.08 7.19 -13.31
C HIS A 7 -10.47 8.28 -12.30
N ILE A 8 -9.54 8.78 -11.47
CA ILE A 8 -9.83 9.84 -10.49
C ILE A 8 -9.85 11.20 -11.21
N PRO A 9 -11.01 11.89 -11.24
CA PRO A 9 -11.10 13.20 -11.86
C PRO A 9 -10.35 14.24 -11.04
N ASP A 10 -9.80 15.25 -11.71
CA ASP A 10 -9.07 16.38 -11.09
C ASP A 10 -8.21 16.01 -9.87
N ARG A 11 -7.24 15.14 -10.09
CA ARG A 11 -6.28 14.69 -9.05
C ARG A 11 -5.52 15.86 -8.41
N ARG A 12 -5.35 16.98 -9.13
CA ARG A 12 -4.63 18.15 -8.62
C ARG A 12 -5.37 18.86 -7.50
N ALA A 13 -6.71 18.76 -7.44
CA ALA A 13 -7.48 19.27 -6.32
C ALA A 13 -7.20 18.48 -5.02
N ILE A 14 -6.92 17.17 -5.13
CA ILE A 14 -6.55 16.34 -3.98
C ILE A 14 -5.15 16.69 -3.48
N ILE A 15 -4.16 16.71 -4.37
CA ILE A 15 -2.77 17.05 -4.02
C ILE A 15 -2.03 17.65 -5.21
N ARG A 16 -1.36 18.79 -4.95
CA ARG A 16 -0.43 19.45 -5.88
C ARG A 16 1.00 19.10 -5.52
N ARG A 17 1.45 17.91 -5.93
CA ARG A 17 2.75 17.37 -5.55
C ARG A 17 3.90 18.34 -5.83
N ARG A 18 3.99 18.91 -7.05
CA ARG A 18 5.09 19.84 -7.42
C ARG A 18 5.16 21.06 -6.51
N ALA A 19 3.99 21.65 -6.18
CA ALA A 19 3.97 22.79 -5.29
C ALA A 19 4.47 22.45 -3.88
N LEU A 20 4.18 21.24 -3.39
CA LEU A 20 4.70 20.74 -2.12
C LEU A 20 6.23 20.49 -2.19
N GLU A 21 6.71 19.87 -3.26
CA GLU A 21 8.15 19.67 -3.52
C GLU A 21 8.91 20.99 -3.53
N GLU A 22 8.39 22.02 -4.23
CA GLU A 22 8.96 23.35 -4.27
C GLU A 22 8.95 24.05 -2.90
N ALA A 23 7.86 23.94 -2.16
CA ALA A 23 7.76 24.53 -0.81
C ALA A 23 8.74 23.88 0.17
N LEU A 24 8.87 22.54 0.13
CA LEU A 24 9.86 21.83 0.95
C LEU A 24 11.30 22.15 0.55
N ALA A 25 11.57 22.27 -0.76
CA ALA A 25 12.89 22.62 -1.25
C ALA A 25 13.39 23.98 -0.70
N LYS A 26 12.49 24.97 -0.59
CA LYS A 26 12.80 26.28 -0.02
C LYS A 26 13.22 26.23 1.45
N LEU A 27 12.77 25.23 2.21
CA LEU A 27 13.14 25.09 3.63
C LEU A 27 14.60 24.65 3.81
N VAL A 28 15.21 24.07 2.81
CA VAL A 28 16.64 23.63 2.83
C VAL A 28 17.56 24.58 2.08
N GLU A 29 17.02 25.60 1.40
CA GLU A 29 17.85 26.62 0.73
C GLU A 29 18.72 27.35 1.75
N GLY A 30 20.04 27.35 1.51
CA GLY A 30 21.00 27.98 2.38
C GLY A 30 21.41 27.18 3.63
N LEU A 31 20.84 26.00 3.86
CA LEU A 31 21.31 25.11 4.92
C LEU A 31 22.57 24.36 4.47
N PRO A 32 23.55 24.14 5.39
CA PRO A 32 24.66 23.25 5.12
C PRO A 32 24.18 21.83 4.75
N THR A 33 24.87 21.18 3.82
CA THR A 33 24.56 19.81 3.41
C THR A 33 24.54 18.86 4.61
N GLY A 34 23.47 18.07 4.73
CA GLY A 34 23.27 17.11 5.84
C GLY A 34 22.61 17.70 7.08
N ASN A 35 22.29 18.98 7.10
CA ASN A 35 21.49 19.58 8.15
C ASN A 35 19.99 19.40 7.84
N GLU A 36 19.26 18.90 8.84
CA GLU A 36 17.81 18.78 8.72
C GLU A 36 17.14 20.17 8.77
N PRO A 37 16.15 20.42 7.91
CA PRO A 37 15.34 21.63 7.99
C PRO A 37 14.51 21.64 9.29
N PRO A 38 14.04 22.83 9.72
CA PRO A 38 13.22 22.93 10.93
C PRO A 38 11.96 22.05 10.84
N ARG A 39 11.93 20.97 11.60
CA ARG A 39 10.88 19.96 11.58
C ARG A 39 9.46 20.51 11.71
N PRO A 40 9.16 21.53 12.58
CA PRO A 40 7.84 22.11 12.65
C PRO A 40 7.36 22.74 11.34
N GLN A 41 8.26 23.34 10.54
CA GLN A 41 7.93 23.95 9.26
C GLN A 41 7.61 22.87 8.22
N VAL A 42 8.41 21.81 8.16
CA VAL A 42 8.16 20.65 7.29
C VAL A 42 6.80 20.04 7.62
N LEU A 43 6.54 19.77 8.91
CA LEU A 43 5.27 19.22 9.36
C LEU A 43 4.08 20.14 9.09
N GLY A 44 4.26 21.46 9.21
CA GLY A 44 3.24 22.45 8.87
C GLY A 44 2.76 22.32 7.43
N LEU A 45 3.69 22.28 6.47
CA LEU A 45 3.40 22.11 5.04
C LEU A 45 2.72 20.75 4.75
N LEU A 46 3.23 19.67 5.33
CA LEU A 46 2.69 18.34 5.13
C LEU A 46 1.28 18.19 5.71
N ARG A 47 1.03 18.74 6.91
CA ARG A 47 -0.30 18.74 7.56
C ARG A 47 -1.33 19.54 6.76
N GLU A 48 -0.94 20.71 6.26
CA GLU A 48 -1.82 21.51 5.41
C GLU A 48 -2.27 20.72 4.18
N VAL A 49 -1.33 20.13 3.47
CA VAL A 49 -1.60 19.35 2.26
C VAL A 49 -2.43 18.10 2.56
N LEU A 50 -2.11 17.37 3.63
CA LEU A 50 -2.86 16.19 4.06
C LEU A 50 -4.31 16.54 4.44
N THR A 51 -4.50 17.61 5.23
CA THR A 51 -5.83 18.08 5.65
C THR A 51 -6.66 18.52 4.45
N ARG A 52 -6.09 19.33 3.56
CA ARG A 52 -6.76 19.78 2.33
C ARG A 52 -7.16 18.60 1.44
N GLY A 53 -6.25 17.63 1.24
CA GLY A 53 -6.53 16.45 0.44
C GLY A 53 -7.65 15.59 1.03
N ARG A 54 -7.64 15.36 2.33
CA ARG A 54 -8.72 14.64 3.04
C ARG A 54 -10.06 15.37 2.94
N THR A 55 -10.05 16.70 3.11
CA THR A 55 -11.26 17.52 2.98
C THR A 55 -11.82 17.44 1.56
N GLU A 56 -10.98 17.50 0.53
CA GLU A 56 -11.42 17.37 -0.86
C GLU A 56 -12.01 16.00 -1.17
N ILE A 57 -11.38 14.92 -0.66
CA ILE A 57 -11.91 13.55 -0.81
C ILE A 57 -13.28 13.43 -0.13
N ARG A 58 -13.43 13.94 1.11
CA ARG A 58 -14.70 13.96 1.83
C ARG A 58 -15.77 14.75 1.07
N ARG A 59 -15.43 15.94 0.59
CA ARG A 59 -16.33 16.78 -0.21
C ARG A 59 -16.86 16.04 -1.44
N ARG A 60 -16.01 15.28 -2.13
CA ARG A 60 -16.42 14.47 -3.30
C ARG A 60 -17.35 13.33 -2.90
N PHE A 61 -17.06 12.68 -1.78
CA PHE A 61 -17.89 11.59 -1.27
C PHE A 61 -19.28 12.08 -0.83
N GLU A 62 -19.35 13.22 -0.15
CA GLU A 62 -20.59 13.82 0.33
C GLU A 62 -21.40 14.52 -0.78
N ALA A 63 -20.79 14.83 -1.91
CA ALA A 63 -21.46 15.52 -3.02
C ALA A 63 -22.41 14.59 -3.79
N PRO A 64 -23.70 14.93 -3.95
CA PRO A 64 -24.73 14.05 -4.51
C PRO A 64 -24.46 13.52 -5.93
N ASN A 65 -23.55 14.17 -6.68
CA ASN A 65 -23.35 13.92 -8.11
C ASN A 65 -21.92 13.58 -8.53
N LEU A 66 -20.93 13.57 -7.63
CA LEU A 66 -19.51 13.41 -8.01
C LEU A 66 -18.96 12.01 -7.79
N LEU A 67 -19.21 11.42 -6.65
CA LEU A 67 -18.78 10.03 -6.36
C LEU A 67 -19.91 9.19 -5.74
N ARG A 68 -21.08 9.78 -5.54
CA ARG A 68 -22.36 9.21 -5.08
C ARG A 68 -22.22 7.87 -4.33
N ASN A 69 -21.70 7.93 -3.09
CA ASN A 69 -21.48 6.76 -2.23
C ASN A 69 -20.57 5.67 -2.87
N ASP A 70 -19.65 6.08 -3.76
CA ASP A 70 -18.69 5.17 -4.39
C ASP A 70 -17.50 4.93 -3.44
N GLY A 71 -17.64 3.98 -2.53
CA GLY A 71 -16.59 3.55 -1.61
C GLY A 71 -15.27 3.23 -2.33
N PRO A 72 -15.27 2.47 -3.42
CA PRO A 72 -14.07 2.21 -4.22
C PRO A 72 -13.34 3.47 -4.70
N ALA A 73 -14.06 4.50 -5.13
CA ALA A 73 -13.45 5.76 -5.55
C ALA A 73 -12.82 6.52 -4.37
N VAL A 74 -13.44 6.47 -3.19
CA VAL A 74 -12.87 7.05 -1.95
C VAL A 74 -11.59 6.32 -1.55
N LEU A 75 -11.60 4.98 -1.58
CA LEU A 75 -10.41 4.17 -1.30
C LEU A 75 -9.26 4.49 -2.26
N ALA A 76 -9.55 4.59 -3.56
CA ALA A 76 -8.57 4.94 -4.58
C ALA A 76 -8.04 6.37 -4.41
N ALA A 77 -8.91 7.35 -4.12
CA ALA A 77 -8.53 8.74 -3.89
C ALA A 77 -7.67 8.90 -2.62
N THR A 78 -8.02 8.19 -1.54
CA THR A 78 -7.23 8.15 -0.31
C THR A 78 -5.86 7.52 -0.56
N CYS A 79 -5.82 6.40 -1.27
CA CYS A 79 -4.59 5.75 -1.67
C CYS A 79 -3.72 6.67 -2.53
N PHE A 80 -4.30 7.37 -3.50
CA PHE A 80 -3.60 8.35 -4.33
C PHE A 80 -2.98 9.48 -3.50
N LEU A 81 -3.73 10.05 -2.55
CA LEU A 81 -3.23 11.10 -1.65
C LEU A 81 -2.00 10.61 -0.87
N MET A 82 -2.10 9.41 -0.26
CA MET A 82 -1.02 8.82 0.51
C MET A 82 0.19 8.46 -0.37
N ASP A 83 -0.03 7.92 -1.57
CA ASP A 83 1.04 7.65 -2.53
C ASP A 83 1.85 8.92 -2.83
N GLN A 84 1.18 10.02 -3.13
CA GLN A 84 1.87 11.27 -3.45
C GLN A 84 2.60 11.85 -2.23
N LEU A 85 1.97 11.79 -1.05
CA LEU A 85 2.55 12.29 0.20
C LEU A 85 3.83 11.51 0.56
N VAL A 86 3.75 10.17 0.57
CA VAL A 86 4.89 9.31 0.90
C VAL A 86 6.04 9.47 -0.10
N ARG A 87 5.72 9.59 -1.39
CA ARG A 87 6.72 9.86 -2.45
C ARG A 87 7.47 11.16 -2.21
N VAL A 88 6.74 12.24 -1.91
CA VAL A 88 7.36 13.55 -1.66
C VAL A 88 8.24 13.50 -0.43
N ILE A 89 7.78 12.90 0.65
CA ILE A 89 8.56 12.77 1.88
C ILE A 89 9.84 11.96 1.63
N PHE A 90 9.74 10.83 0.92
CA PHE A 90 10.89 9.99 0.59
C PHE A 90 11.88 10.74 -0.32
N ASP A 91 11.39 11.36 -1.38
CA ASP A 91 12.24 12.09 -2.34
C ASP A 91 12.94 13.28 -1.68
N PHE A 92 12.22 13.99 -0.81
CA PHE A 92 12.77 15.09 -0.02
C PHE A 92 13.87 14.59 0.94
N ALA A 93 13.66 13.48 1.65
CA ALA A 93 14.67 12.89 2.50
C ALA A 93 15.92 12.45 1.73
N ASP A 94 15.72 11.75 0.61
CA ASP A 94 16.78 11.17 -0.21
C ASP A 94 17.63 12.23 -0.96
N THR A 95 16.96 13.27 -1.50
CA THR A 95 17.63 14.21 -2.41
C THR A 95 17.98 15.55 -1.78
N ARG A 96 17.33 15.94 -0.67
CA ARG A 96 17.50 17.27 -0.05
C ARG A 96 18.04 17.22 1.36
N VAL A 97 17.53 16.32 2.20
CA VAL A 97 17.96 16.23 3.60
C VAL A 97 19.27 15.43 3.72
N TYR A 98 19.32 14.27 3.06
CA TYR A 98 20.49 13.37 3.09
C TYR A 98 21.01 13.08 1.68
N PRO A 99 21.42 14.11 0.91
CA PRO A 99 21.93 13.89 -0.45
C PRO A 99 23.23 13.07 -0.41
N ALA A 100 23.38 12.11 -1.31
CA ALA A 100 24.62 11.36 -1.48
C ALA A 100 25.54 12.12 -2.43
N ALA A 101 26.73 12.52 -1.96
CA ALA A 101 27.73 13.16 -2.80
C ALA A 101 28.25 12.20 -3.90
N ASN A 102 28.48 10.93 -3.52
CA ASN A 102 28.90 9.85 -4.42
C ASN A 102 28.03 8.61 -4.15
N PRO A 103 26.84 8.49 -4.76
CA PRO A 103 25.93 7.39 -4.49
C PRO A 103 26.55 6.06 -4.91
N SER A 104 26.75 5.17 -3.95
CA SER A 104 27.18 3.80 -4.21
C SER A 104 25.97 2.88 -4.48
N ALA A 105 26.20 1.72 -5.08
CA ALA A 105 25.16 0.74 -5.28
C ALA A 105 24.49 0.27 -3.96
N ALA A 106 25.19 0.41 -2.83
CA ALA A 106 24.68 0.06 -1.51
C ALA A 106 23.64 1.06 -0.96
N GLU A 107 23.61 2.28 -1.48
CA GLU A 107 22.73 3.35 -0.99
C GLU A 107 21.41 3.47 -1.74
N ARG A 108 21.20 2.59 -2.73
CA ARG A 108 19.92 2.52 -3.42
C ARG A 108 18.81 2.07 -2.46
N LEU A 109 17.70 2.76 -2.50
CA LEU A 109 16.50 2.42 -1.71
C LEU A 109 15.30 2.33 -2.62
N GLY A 110 14.59 1.21 -2.57
CA GLY A 110 13.28 1.04 -3.19
C GLY A 110 12.18 1.10 -2.13
N LEU A 111 11.04 1.65 -2.48
CA LEU A 111 9.88 1.74 -1.60
C LEU A 111 8.69 1.07 -2.25
N MET A 112 8.07 0.15 -1.52
CA MET A 112 6.87 -0.56 -1.93
C MET A 112 5.76 -0.37 -0.89
N ALA A 113 4.53 -0.29 -1.37
CA ALA A 113 3.32 -0.41 -0.56
C ALA A 113 2.91 -1.88 -0.49
N THR A 114 2.47 -2.35 0.68
CA THR A 114 1.99 -3.72 0.90
C THR A 114 0.59 -3.73 1.51
N GLY A 115 -0.01 -4.88 1.72
CA GLY A 115 -1.34 -5.00 2.31
C GLY A 115 -2.43 -4.24 1.54
N GLY A 116 -3.34 -3.59 2.24
CA GLY A 116 -4.40 -2.74 1.65
C GLY A 116 -3.84 -1.58 0.82
N PHE A 117 -2.78 -0.97 1.30
CA PHE A 117 -2.07 0.09 0.59
C PHE A 117 -1.42 -0.44 -0.71
N GLY A 118 -0.88 -1.66 -0.67
CA GLY A 118 -0.34 -2.35 -1.86
C GLY A 118 -1.40 -2.62 -2.93
N ARG A 119 -2.61 -3.02 -2.54
CA ARG A 119 -3.73 -3.22 -3.46
C ARG A 119 -4.24 -1.93 -4.11
N GLY A 120 -3.87 -0.77 -3.61
CA GLY A 120 -4.44 0.52 -4.03
C GLY A 120 -5.80 0.81 -3.37
N GLU A 121 -6.09 0.19 -2.24
CA GLU A 121 -7.36 0.19 -1.53
C GLU A 121 -7.15 0.62 -0.08
N LEU A 122 -6.99 1.92 0.14
CA LEU A 122 -6.73 2.46 1.46
C LEU A 122 -7.99 3.13 2.00
N ALA A 123 -8.62 2.52 2.99
CA ALA A 123 -9.71 3.17 3.70
C ALA A 123 -9.21 4.40 4.48
N PRO A 124 -10.05 5.42 4.68
CA PRO A 124 -9.71 6.52 5.58
C PRO A 124 -9.28 5.97 6.95
N LEU A 125 -8.17 6.49 7.50
CA LEU A 125 -7.58 6.08 8.79
C LEU A 125 -6.97 4.67 8.85
N SER A 126 -6.91 3.95 7.75
CA SER A 126 -6.19 2.67 7.68
C SER A 126 -4.68 2.86 7.80
N ASP A 127 -4.01 1.80 8.24
CA ASP A 127 -2.56 1.75 8.37
C ASP A 127 -1.89 1.79 6.99
N LEU A 128 -0.74 2.45 6.90
CA LEU A 128 0.14 2.44 5.74
C LEU A 128 1.18 1.34 5.92
N ASP A 129 1.11 0.28 5.14
CA ASP A 129 2.12 -0.78 5.17
C ASP A 129 3.20 -0.51 4.13
N LEU A 130 4.43 -0.26 4.59
CA LEU A 130 5.58 0.11 3.78
C LEU A 130 6.68 -0.94 3.86
N LEU A 131 7.24 -1.28 2.70
CA LEU A 131 8.44 -2.10 2.59
C LEU A 131 9.55 -1.26 1.93
N PHE A 132 10.58 -0.96 2.71
CA PHE A 132 11.82 -0.37 2.22
C PHE A 132 12.76 -1.48 1.78
N LEU A 133 13.16 -1.44 0.52
CA LEU A 133 14.11 -2.40 -0.04
C LEU A 133 15.48 -1.75 -0.12
N ARG A 134 16.46 -2.42 0.46
CA ARG A 134 17.88 -2.11 0.32
C ARG A 134 18.58 -3.21 -0.48
N PRO A 135 19.72 -2.95 -1.12
CA PRO A 135 20.40 -3.99 -1.90
C PRO A 135 20.98 -5.10 -0.99
N TYR A 136 22.21 -5.02 -0.59
CA TYR A 136 22.89 -6.08 0.17
C TYR A 136 23.41 -5.59 1.52
N LYS A 137 23.58 -4.30 1.68
CA LYS A 137 24.22 -3.69 2.85
C LYS A 137 23.31 -2.61 3.43
N GLN A 138 23.24 -2.57 4.74
CA GLN A 138 22.67 -1.47 5.49
C GLN A 138 23.68 -0.33 5.53
N THR A 139 23.24 0.87 5.21
CA THR A 139 24.10 2.07 5.23
C THR A 139 23.52 3.08 6.20
N PRO A 140 24.38 3.85 6.90
CA PRO A 140 23.89 4.90 7.83
C PRO A 140 22.92 5.88 7.15
N ARG A 141 23.24 6.29 5.90
CA ARG A 141 22.37 7.17 5.12
C ARG A 141 21.00 6.54 4.84
N GLY A 142 20.99 5.27 4.43
CA GLY A 142 19.75 4.55 4.18
C GLY A 142 18.87 4.46 5.43
N GLU A 143 19.46 4.22 6.60
CA GLU A 143 18.78 4.23 7.89
C GLU A 143 18.19 5.61 8.20
N GLN A 144 18.99 6.67 8.07
CA GLN A 144 18.55 8.04 8.29
C GLN A 144 17.35 8.42 7.41
N ILE A 145 17.37 8.04 6.11
CA ILE A 145 16.26 8.30 5.19
C ILE A 145 15.00 7.57 5.68
N VAL A 146 15.11 6.27 6.00
CA VAL A 146 13.97 5.48 6.46
C VAL A 146 13.39 6.05 7.76
N GLU A 147 14.23 6.33 8.74
CA GLU A 147 13.82 6.93 10.02
C GLU A 147 13.15 8.29 9.84
N TYR A 148 13.73 9.16 9.03
CA TYR A 148 13.18 10.48 8.75
C TYR A 148 11.78 10.39 8.11
N VAL A 149 11.60 9.50 7.14
CA VAL A 149 10.31 9.25 6.50
C VAL A 149 9.29 8.76 7.53
N LEU A 150 9.64 7.76 8.34
CA LEU A 150 8.76 7.16 9.33
C LEU A 150 8.36 8.17 10.41
N TYR A 151 9.32 8.92 10.94
CA TYR A 151 9.04 9.94 11.95
C TYR A 151 8.12 11.04 11.44
N LEU A 152 8.28 11.51 10.20
CA LEU A 152 7.35 12.49 9.62
C LEU A 152 5.94 11.91 9.47
N LEU A 153 5.81 10.65 9.03
CA LEU A 153 4.51 10.01 8.90
C LEU A 153 3.82 9.82 10.26
N TRP A 154 4.57 9.42 11.31
CA TRP A 154 4.01 9.30 12.66
C TRP A 154 3.61 10.66 13.26
N ASP A 155 4.41 11.70 13.06
CA ASP A 155 4.09 13.07 13.51
C ASP A 155 2.88 13.68 12.79
N LEU A 156 2.58 13.19 11.60
CA LEU A 156 1.32 13.50 10.89
C LEU A 156 0.11 12.74 11.46
N GLY A 157 0.31 11.88 12.47
CA GLY A 157 -0.72 11.05 13.08
C GLY A 157 -1.13 9.86 12.21
N LEU A 158 -0.27 9.45 11.25
CA LEU A 158 -0.52 8.29 10.42
C LEU A 158 -0.03 7.03 11.12
N LYS A 159 -0.81 5.95 11.03
CA LYS A 159 -0.39 4.64 11.48
C LYS A 159 0.43 3.99 10.37
N VAL A 160 1.64 3.57 10.67
CA VAL A 160 2.57 3.01 9.69
C VAL A 160 3.14 1.70 10.18
N GLY A 161 2.79 0.63 9.49
CA GLY A 161 3.52 -0.64 9.54
C GLY A 161 4.70 -0.58 8.56
N HIS A 162 5.88 -1.03 8.97
CA HIS A 162 7.03 -0.98 8.08
C HIS A 162 7.99 -2.14 8.26
N ALA A 163 8.74 -2.41 7.21
CA ALA A 163 9.91 -3.29 7.24
C ALA A 163 11.01 -2.74 6.32
N THR A 164 12.27 -2.91 6.72
CA THR A 164 13.44 -2.62 5.88
C THR A 164 14.20 -3.92 5.64
N ARG A 165 14.28 -4.38 4.38
CA ARG A 165 14.82 -5.69 4.04
C ARG A 165 15.56 -5.66 2.71
N THR A 166 16.45 -6.62 2.51
CA THR A 166 16.92 -6.99 1.16
C THR A 166 15.87 -7.83 0.44
N VAL A 167 16.08 -8.03 -0.86
CA VAL A 167 15.24 -8.96 -1.64
C VAL A 167 15.28 -10.37 -1.04
N GLU A 168 16.50 -10.88 -0.73
CA GLU A 168 16.67 -12.24 -0.19
C GLU A 168 16.07 -12.38 1.22
N GLU A 169 16.23 -11.39 2.10
CA GLU A 169 15.57 -11.37 3.40
C GLU A 169 14.05 -11.42 3.27
N SER A 170 13.48 -10.62 2.35
CA SER A 170 12.04 -10.60 2.11
C SER A 170 11.51 -11.97 1.69
N LEU A 171 12.22 -12.65 0.79
CA LEU A 171 11.84 -13.99 0.32
C LEU A 171 11.96 -15.03 1.42
N ARG A 172 13.05 -15.01 2.19
CA ARG A 172 13.27 -15.92 3.32
C ARG A 172 12.22 -15.78 4.43
N TYR A 173 11.78 -14.53 4.70
CA TYR A 173 10.65 -14.31 5.61
C TYR A 173 9.34 -14.85 5.04
N ALA A 174 9.10 -14.67 3.73
CA ALA A 174 7.91 -15.18 3.06
C ALA A 174 7.84 -16.71 3.00
N GLU A 175 8.98 -17.43 3.08
CA GLU A 175 9.01 -18.88 3.20
C GLU A 175 8.46 -19.36 4.54
N ARG A 176 8.75 -18.61 5.61
CA ARG A 176 8.45 -18.99 7.00
C ARG A 176 7.11 -18.45 7.49
N ASP A 177 6.62 -17.35 6.88
CA ASP A 177 5.42 -16.65 7.31
C ASP A 177 4.53 -16.34 6.11
N HIS A 178 3.36 -17.00 6.08
CA HIS A 178 2.35 -16.80 5.04
C HIS A 178 1.72 -15.40 5.06
N THR A 179 1.78 -14.68 6.19
CA THR A 179 1.35 -13.28 6.27
C THR A 179 2.31 -12.40 5.47
N VAL A 180 3.62 -12.59 5.65
CA VAL A 180 4.65 -11.90 4.85
C VAL A 180 4.53 -12.29 3.38
N ARG A 181 4.31 -13.57 3.07
CA ARG A 181 4.10 -14.05 1.70
C ARG A 181 2.89 -13.35 1.06
N THR A 182 1.79 -13.20 1.79
CA THR A 182 0.60 -12.47 1.32
C THR A 182 0.90 -10.98 1.11
N ALA A 183 1.64 -10.34 2.02
CA ALA A 183 2.03 -8.95 1.88
C ALA A 183 2.89 -8.72 0.62
N LEU A 184 3.83 -9.63 0.33
CA LEU A 184 4.64 -9.57 -0.90
C LEU A 184 3.84 -9.85 -2.17
N LEU A 185 2.84 -10.74 -2.11
CA LEU A 185 1.91 -11.00 -3.22
C LEU A 185 1.14 -9.75 -3.62
N GLU A 186 0.88 -8.85 -2.66
CA GLU A 186 0.17 -7.60 -2.84
C GLU A 186 1.09 -6.39 -3.03
N ALA A 187 2.42 -6.61 -2.97
CA ALA A 187 3.38 -5.53 -3.01
C ALA A 187 3.35 -4.74 -4.33
N ARG A 188 3.26 -3.42 -4.21
CA ARG A 188 3.20 -2.47 -5.32
C ARG A 188 4.36 -1.48 -5.21
N TYR A 189 5.07 -1.26 -6.33
CA TYR A 189 6.07 -0.19 -6.40
C TYR A 189 5.44 1.16 -6.07
N LEU A 190 6.08 1.88 -5.17
CA LEU A 190 5.66 3.22 -4.78
C LEU A 190 6.64 4.28 -5.27
N TRP A 191 7.93 4.19 -4.89
CA TRP A 191 8.97 5.13 -5.28
C TRP A 191 10.39 4.56 -5.12
N GLY A 192 11.41 5.39 -5.43
CA GLY A 192 12.81 5.04 -5.28
C GLY A 192 13.33 4.09 -6.35
N ASP A 193 14.25 3.19 -5.99
CA ASP A 193 14.89 2.27 -6.93
C ASP A 193 13.91 1.21 -7.45
N ARG A 194 13.48 1.40 -8.70
CA ARG A 194 12.56 0.48 -9.37
C ARG A 194 13.18 -0.88 -9.62
N ALA A 195 14.50 -0.93 -9.90
CA ALA A 195 15.16 -2.19 -10.24
C ALA A 195 15.14 -3.17 -9.05
N LEU A 196 15.36 -2.69 -7.81
CA LEU A 196 15.22 -3.49 -6.61
C LEU A 196 13.78 -4.03 -6.41
N CYS A 197 12.79 -3.18 -6.68
CA CYS A 197 11.38 -3.58 -6.56
C CYS A 197 10.97 -4.61 -7.62
N ASP A 198 11.45 -4.45 -8.85
CA ASP A 198 11.21 -5.39 -9.94
C ASP A 198 11.97 -6.72 -9.72
N GLU A 199 13.17 -6.67 -9.14
CA GLU A 199 13.94 -7.83 -8.70
C GLU A 199 13.17 -8.64 -7.67
N LEU A 200 12.63 -8.00 -6.62
CA LEU A 200 11.81 -8.67 -5.62
C LEU A 200 10.62 -9.39 -6.26
N ARG A 201 9.91 -8.73 -7.18
CA ARG A 201 8.75 -9.32 -7.86
C ARG A 201 9.13 -10.54 -8.69
N LYS A 202 10.22 -10.44 -9.46
CA LYS A 202 10.72 -11.55 -10.29
C LYS A 202 11.15 -12.72 -9.42
N SER A 203 11.96 -12.46 -8.39
CA SER A 203 12.45 -13.50 -7.48
C SER A 203 11.32 -14.14 -6.67
N PHE A 204 10.31 -13.36 -6.26
CA PHE A 204 9.10 -13.90 -5.64
C PHE A 204 8.35 -14.83 -6.59
N ALA A 205 8.13 -14.42 -7.84
CA ALA A 205 7.46 -15.25 -8.84
C ALA A 205 8.24 -16.53 -9.14
N GLN A 206 9.57 -16.48 -9.18
CA GLN A 206 10.42 -17.65 -9.38
C GLN A 206 10.39 -18.61 -8.20
N ARG A 207 10.54 -18.09 -6.96
CA ARG A 207 10.63 -18.91 -5.74
C ARG A 207 9.31 -19.57 -5.36
N PHE A 208 8.20 -18.86 -5.53
CA PHE A 208 6.86 -19.34 -5.16
C PHE A 208 5.98 -19.70 -6.37
N GLY A 209 6.53 -19.64 -7.59
CA GLY A 209 5.78 -19.87 -8.83
C GLY A 209 5.68 -21.32 -9.25
N ASN A 210 6.59 -22.17 -8.82
CA ASN A 210 6.76 -23.52 -9.33
C ASN A 210 6.17 -24.63 -8.43
N GLY A 211 5.60 -24.26 -7.28
CA GLY A 211 4.96 -25.21 -6.36
C GLY A 211 3.47 -25.39 -6.67
N ASP A 212 2.86 -26.44 -6.12
CA ASP A 212 1.42 -26.68 -6.20
C ASP A 212 0.59 -25.67 -5.38
N GLY A 213 1.25 -24.89 -4.51
CA GLY A 213 0.65 -23.86 -3.67
C GLY A 213 -0.24 -24.38 -2.56
N ARG A 214 -0.25 -25.70 -2.33
CA ARG A 214 -1.10 -26.34 -1.31
C ARG A 214 -0.84 -25.79 0.07
N ASP A 215 0.42 -25.60 0.45
CA ASP A 215 0.85 -25.04 1.74
C ASP A 215 0.24 -23.64 1.97
N PHE A 216 0.24 -22.80 0.95
CA PHE A 216 -0.34 -21.45 1.04
C PHE A 216 -1.87 -21.49 1.16
N VAL A 217 -2.52 -22.38 0.39
CA VAL A 217 -3.98 -22.55 0.44
C VAL A 217 -4.40 -23.02 1.84
N GLU A 218 -3.78 -24.08 2.35
CA GLU A 218 -4.06 -24.63 3.68
C GLU A 218 -3.85 -23.57 4.77
N ALA A 219 -2.75 -22.83 4.72
CA ALA A 219 -2.46 -21.76 5.67
C ALA A 219 -3.54 -20.67 5.63
N LYS A 220 -3.98 -20.25 4.44
CA LYS A 220 -5.02 -19.21 4.29
C LYS A 220 -6.39 -19.69 4.72
N LEU A 221 -6.74 -20.94 4.49
CA LEU A 221 -7.98 -21.53 5.00
C LEU A 221 -7.95 -21.67 6.53
N ASN A 222 -6.86 -22.13 7.11
CA ASN A 222 -6.69 -22.18 8.56
C ASN A 222 -6.78 -20.80 9.21
N GLU A 223 -6.13 -19.77 8.62
CA GLU A 223 -6.23 -18.38 9.09
C GLU A 223 -7.67 -17.89 9.08
N ARG A 224 -8.44 -18.19 8.02
CA ARG A 224 -9.87 -17.89 7.91
C ARG A 224 -10.68 -18.58 9.02
N ASP A 225 -10.48 -19.86 9.21
CA ASP A 225 -11.23 -20.65 10.17
C ASP A 225 -10.96 -20.21 11.62
N GLN A 226 -9.69 -19.92 11.95
CA GLN A 226 -9.31 -19.33 13.23
C GLN A 226 -9.95 -17.95 13.46
N ARG A 227 -10.07 -17.14 12.40
CA ARG A 227 -10.76 -15.85 12.47
C ARG A 227 -12.26 -16.05 12.75
N HIS A 228 -12.91 -16.96 12.02
CA HIS A 228 -14.34 -17.26 12.22
C HIS A 228 -14.61 -17.73 13.65
N LEU A 229 -13.78 -18.61 14.20
CA LEU A 229 -13.91 -19.06 15.59
C LEU A 229 -13.81 -17.90 16.58
N ARG A 230 -12.84 -16.99 16.40
CA ARG A 230 -12.70 -15.80 17.26
C ARG A 230 -13.89 -14.84 17.18
N MET A 231 -14.60 -14.80 16.05
CA MET A 231 -15.78 -13.99 15.82
C MET A 231 -17.09 -14.69 16.21
N GLY A 232 -17.00 -15.84 16.89
CA GLY A 232 -18.17 -16.61 17.35
C GLY A 232 -18.82 -17.51 16.30
N ASP A 233 -18.16 -17.69 15.15
CA ASP A 233 -18.54 -18.59 14.03
C ASP A 233 -20.02 -18.48 13.56
N SER A 234 -20.70 -17.39 13.89
CA SER A 234 -22.09 -17.14 13.53
C SER A 234 -22.22 -16.07 12.44
N ARG A 235 -23.16 -16.30 11.51
CA ARG A 235 -23.60 -15.28 10.55
C ARG A 235 -24.74 -14.42 11.11
N TYR A 236 -25.35 -14.88 12.18
CA TYR A 236 -26.53 -14.25 12.78
C TYR A 236 -26.12 -13.51 14.04
N VAL A 237 -25.53 -12.34 13.84
CA VAL A 237 -25.13 -11.41 14.90
C VAL A 237 -25.91 -10.11 14.75
N VAL A 238 -26.21 -9.45 15.86
CA VAL A 238 -26.99 -8.19 15.86
C VAL A 238 -26.23 -7.08 15.14
N GLU A 239 -24.90 -7.03 15.33
CA GLU A 239 -24.01 -6.10 14.64
C GLU A 239 -22.90 -6.89 13.91
N PRO A 240 -23.09 -7.22 12.62
CA PRO A 240 -22.11 -8.00 11.89
C PRO A 240 -20.83 -7.20 11.62
N ASN A 241 -19.67 -7.77 11.94
CA ASN A 241 -18.39 -7.21 11.53
C ASN A 241 -18.17 -7.47 10.03
N VAL A 242 -18.41 -6.44 9.22
CA VAL A 242 -18.32 -6.50 7.75
C VAL A 242 -16.93 -6.88 7.26
N LYS A 243 -15.88 -6.58 8.02
CA LYS A 243 -14.49 -6.86 7.65
C LYS A 243 -14.08 -8.28 8.05
N GLU A 244 -14.25 -8.64 9.32
CA GLU A 244 -13.65 -9.85 9.90
C GLU A 244 -14.67 -10.99 10.11
N GLY A 245 -15.96 -10.68 10.08
CA GLY A 245 -17.03 -11.66 10.26
C GLY A 245 -17.11 -12.67 9.12
N LYS A 246 -17.85 -13.77 9.35
CA LYS A 246 -18.07 -14.84 8.36
C LYS A 246 -18.84 -14.32 7.14
N GLY A 247 -18.25 -14.47 5.96
CA GLY A 247 -18.74 -13.88 4.70
C GLY A 247 -18.38 -12.41 4.50
N GLY A 248 -17.56 -11.81 5.38
CA GLY A 248 -17.11 -10.43 5.29
C GLY A 248 -15.96 -10.22 4.28
N LEU A 249 -15.48 -8.97 4.21
CA LEU A 249 -14.46 -8.55 3.25
C LEU A 249 -13.18 -9.40 3.32
N ARG A 250 -12.77 -9.84 4.50
CA ARG A 250 -11.56 -10.67 4.67
C ARG A 250 -11.70 -12.05 4.03
N ASP A 251 -12.90 -12.62 3.96
CA ASP A 251 -13.14 -13.89 3.28
C ASP A 251 -12.99 -13.73 1.77
N LEU A 252 -13.47 -12.60 1.21
CA LEU A 252 -13.27 -12.27 -0.20
C LEU A 252 -11.79 -12.03 -0.51
N HIS A 253 -11.06 -11.34 0.38
CA HIS A 253 -9.60 -11.20 0.27
C HIS A 253 -8.90 -12.56 0.30
N THR A 254 -9.28 -13.45 1.22
CA THR A 254 -8.68 -14.79 1.33
C THR A 254 -8.85 -15.57 0.04
N LEU A 255 -10.06 -15.58 -0.52
CA LEU A 255 -10.33 -16.21 -1.80
C LEU A 255 -9.50 -15.61 -2.93
N PHE A 256 -9.42 -14.29 -3.01
CA PHE A 256 -8.66 -13.61 -4.05
C PHE A 256 -7.14 -13.81 -3.89
N TRP A 257 -6.59 -13.84 -2.67
CA TRP A 257 -5.18 -14.16 -2.45
C TRP A 257 -4.82 -15.56 -2.91
N ILE A 258 -5.67 -16.54 -2.61
CA ILE A 258 -5.50 -17.92 -3.09
C ILE A 258 -5.53 -17.94 -4.64
N ALA A 259 -6.53 -17.29 -5.24
CA ALA A 259 -6.65 -17.21 -6.69
C ALA A 259 -5.44 -16.50 -7.34
N LYS A 260 -5.01 -15.37 -6.78
CA LYS A 260 -3.85 -14.61 -7.23
C LYS A 260 -2.56 -15.42 -7.13
N TYR A 261 -2.42 -16.17 -6.04
CA TYR A 261 -1.25 -17.01 -5.80
C TYR A 261 -1.18 -18.19 -6.78
N LEU A 262 -2.27 -18.94 -6.94
CA LEU A 262 -2.32 -20.15 -7.79
C LEU A 262 -2.35 -19.83 -9.28
N TYR A 263 -3.19 -18.88 -9.69
CA TYR A 263 -3.50 -18.63 -11.10
C TYR A 263 -2.81 -17.41 -11.69
N ARG A 264 -2.04 -16.65 -10.88
CA ARG A 264 -1.30 -15.45 -11.32
C ARG A 264 -2.20 -14.38 -11.93
N VAL A 265 -3.40 -14.26 -11.43
CA VAL A 265 -4.38 -13.25 -11.87
C VAL A 265 -4.19 -11.94 -11.13
N THR A 266 -4.56 -10.84 -11.77
CA THR A 266 -4.55 -9.49 -11.18
C THR A 266 -5.95 -8.99 -10.88
N LYS A 267 -6.96 -9.57 -11.53
CA LYS A 267 -8.39 -9.22 -11.36
C LYS A 267 -9.24 -10.49 -11.32
N PRO A 268 -10.35 -10.50 -10.56
CA PRO A 268 -11.24 -11.67 -10.47
C PRO A 268 -11.77 -12.16 -11.83
N GLY A 269 -12.08 -11.23 -12.74
CA GLY A 269 -12.57 -11.59 -14.09
C GLY A 269 -11.60 -12.45 -14.91
N GLU A 270 -10.29 -12.40 -14.64
CA GLU A 270 -9.30 -13.25 -15.32
C GLU A 270 -9.44 -14.73 -14.96
N LEU A 271 -10.08 -15.05 -13.83
CA LEU A 271 -10.36 -16.43 -13.40
C LEU A 271 -11.35 -17.14 -14.30
N VAL A 272 -12.19 -16.40 -15.00
CA VAL A 272 -13.11 -16.95 -16.02
C VAL A 272 -12.32 -17.53 -17.19
N ALA A 273 -11.33 -16.79 -17.70
CA ALA A 273 -10.46 -17.27 -18.77
C ALA A 273 -9.58 -18.47 -18.36
N LYS A 274 -9.38 -18.66 -17.05
CA LYS A 274 -8.67 -19.82 -16.47
C LYS A 274 -9.60 -21.02 -16.20
N GLY A 275 -10.90 -20.90 -16.44
CA GLY A 275 -11.89 -21.95 -16.16
C GLY A 275 -12.13 -22.20 -14.66
N VAL A 276 -11.73 -21.26 -13.80
CA VAL A 276 -11.87 -21.38 -12.33
C VAL A 276 -13.24 -20.87 -11.87
N LEU A 277 -13.73 -19.79 -12.49
CA LEU A 277 -15.04 -19.22 -12.22
C LEU A 277 -15.87 -19.16 -13.51
N THR A 278 -17.16 -19.32 -13.38
CA THR A 278 -18.11 -18.94 -14.41
C THR A 278 -18.25 -17.41 -14.49
N HIS A 279 -18.78 -16.88 -15.59
CA HIS A 279 -19.10 -15.46 -15.71
C HIS A 279 -20.08 -14.96 -14.62
N GLY A 280 -21.01 -15.86 -14.21
CA GLY A 280 -21.95 -15.56 -13.12
C GLY A 280 -21.26 -15.39 -11.79
N GLU A 281 -20.39 -16.34 -11.43
CA GLU A 281 -19.63 -16.33 -10.16
C GLU A 281 -18.67 -15.15 -10.09
N ALA A 282 -17.95 -14.84 -11.18
CA ALA A 282 -17.08 -13.68 -11.23
C ALA A 282 -17.84 -12.36 -10.97
N ARG A 283 -19.03 -12.19 -11.61
CA ARG A 283 -19.90 -11.03 -11.36
C ARG A 283 -20.46 -10.98 -9.96
N HIS A 284 -20.78 -12.14 -9.35
CA HIS A 284 -21.23 -12.20 -7.95
C HIS A 284 -20.10 -11.81 -7.01
N PHE A 285 -18.87 -12.32 -7.25
CA PHE A 285 -17.70 -11.95 -6.48
C PHE A 285 -17.42 -10.45 -6.55
N GLU A 286 -17.39 -9.88 -7.75
CA GLU A 286 -17.15 -8.44 -7.95
C GLU A 286 -18.21 -7.59 -7.25
N ARG A 287 -19.49 -7.94 -7.37
CA ARG A 287 -20.58 -7.23 -6.66
C ARG A 287 -20.45 -7.32 -5.15
N ALA A 288 -20.18 -8.50 -4.59
CA ALA A 288 -19.98 -8.67 -3.17
C ALA A 288 -18.76 -7.87 -2.68
N TYR A 289 -17.67 -7.89 -3.46
CA TYR A 289 -16.45 -7.15 -3.15
C TYR A 289 -16.67 -5.63 -3.17
N LEU A 290 -17.42 -5.13 -4.14
CA LEU A 290 -17.80 -3.71 -4.20
C LEU A 290 -18.73 -3.35 -3.03
N ALA A 291 -19.81 -4.10 -2.79
CA ALA A 291 -20.76 -3.83 -1.72
C ALA A 291 -20.10 -3.78 -0.34
N THR A 292 -19.14 -4.67 -0.03
CA THR A 292 -18.42 -4.64 1.25
C THR A 292 -17.49 -3.45 1.40
N ARG A 293 -17.16 -2.74 0.33
CA ARG A 293 -16.33 -1.52 0.31
C ARG A 293 -17.15 -0.23 0.31
N GLU A 294 -18.44 -0.32 0.07
CA GLU A 294 -19.38 0.80 0.13
C GLU A 294 -19.95 1.04 1.54
N LEU A 295 -19.76 0.08 2.43
CA LEU A 295 -20.23 0.19 3.82
C LEU A 295 -19.31 1.11 4.62
N PRO A 296 -19.88 2.00 5.47
CA PRO A 296 -19.13 3.00 6.23
C PRO A 296 -18.17 2.40 7.26
#